data_09d8c90e1bd9fabaa49fce592bc6a6e7
#
_entry.id   09d8c90e1bd9fabaa49fce592bc6a6e7
#
_cell.length_a   1.000
_cell.length_b   1.000
_cell.length_c   1.000
_cell.angle_alpha   90.00
_cell.angle_beta   90.00
_cell.angle_gamma   90.00
#
_symmetry.space_group_name_H-M   'P 1'
#
loop_
_entity.id
_entity.type
_entity.pdbx_description
1 polymer ?
#
loop_
_entity_poly.entity_id
_entity_poly.type
_entity_poly.pdbx_seq_one_letter_code
_entity_poly.pdbx_strand_id
1 'polypeptide(L)'
;FKIQREKERFSNFTTMNFDIIKSEDKAFRNRAEFRIWWENDENGNHTISYAMNDFNKNILEIDSCQIVSPHIQEVMPKLLELISKEKELEDKLFAVEFLGSTTNDLLVTLIYHRKLGEAWNILAKELESKVNIKIIGRSRKQKQIISEDLISEKLNINNKDYNFEYQEGGFTQPNTNVNIQMIEWVLNN
;
A
#
# COMPACT_ATOMS: atom_id res chain seq x y z
N PHE A 1 -16.33 -7.01 -19.65
CA PHE A 1 -16.14 -5.64 -20.14
C PHE A 1 -14.69 -5.35 -20.55
N LYS A 2 -13.67 -5.45 -19.66
CA LYS A 2 -12.25 -5.14 -19.98
C LYS A 2 -11.71 -6.01 -21.12
N ILE A 3 -11.91 -7.32 -21.06
CA ILE A 3 -11.44 -8.27 -22.08
C ILE A 3 -12.00 -7.92 -23.46
N GLN A 4 -13.32 -7.68 -23.56
CA GLN A 4 -13.97 -7.34 -24.82
C GLN A 4 -13.43 -6.03 -25.40
N ARG A 5 -13.27 -5.01 -24.54
CA ARG A 5 -12.68 -3.72 -24.93
C ARG A 5 -11.27 -3.86 -25.51
N GLU A 6 -10.41 -4.66 -24.87
CA GLU A 6 -9.05 -4.86 -25.37
C GLU A 6 -9.02 -5.70 -26.66
N LYS A 7 -9.87 -6.71 -26.79
CA LYS A 7 -10.04 -7.43 -28.07
C LYS A 7 -10.42 -6.50 -29.22
N GLU A 8 -11.37 -5.60 -29.00
CA GLU A 8 -11.79 -4.60 -29.99
C GLU A 8 -10.65 -3.65 -30.35
N ARG A 9 -9.88 -3.17 -29.35
CA ARG A 9 -8.73 -2.28 -29.58
C ARG A 9 -7.64 -2.92 -30.46
N PHE A 10 -7.38 -4.20 -30.30
CA PHE A 10 -6.32 -4.91 -31.00
C PHE A 10 -6.82 -5.60 -32.28
N SER A 11 -8.10 -5.60 -32.57
CA SER A 11 -8.70 -6.31 -33.73
C SER A 11 -8.10 -5.91 -35.09
N ASN A 12 -7.64 -4.65 -35.23
CA ASN A 12 -7.00 -4.16 -36.44
C ASN A 12 -5.50 -4.57 -36.56
N PHE A 13 -4.89 -5.10 -35.49
CA PHE A 13 -3.48 -5.43 -35.44
C PHE A 13 -3.24 -6.93 -35.40
N THR A 14 -4.17 -7.70 -34.85
CA THR A 14 -4.02 -9.15 -34.71
C THR A 14 -5.37 -9.85 -34.66
N THR A 15 -5.42 -11.07 -35.20
CA THR A 15 -6.51 -12.03 -35.05
C THR A 15 -6.25 -13.09 -33.99
N MET A 16 -5.09 -13.04 -33.31
CA MET A 16 -4.71 -14.01 -32.28
C MET A 16 -5.65 -13.92 -31.07
N ASN A 17 -5.85 -15.05 -30.43
CA ASN A 17 -6.52 -15.07 -29.14
C ASN A 17 -5.58 -14.50 -28.06
N PHE A 18 -6.15 -13.79 -27.10
CA PHE A 18 -5.42 -13.33 -25.93
C PHE A 18 -5.45 -14.38 -24.83
N ASP A 19 -4.31 -14.65 -24.24
CA ASP A 19 -4.23 -15.34 -22.97
C ASP A 19 -4.64 -14.37 -21.86
N ILE A 20 -5.50 -14.84 -20.96
CA ILE A 20 -6.12 -13.98 -19.96
C ILE A 20 -5.77 -14.47 -18.58
N ILE A 21 -4.99 -13.68 -17.86
CA ILE A 21 -4.68 -13.89 -16.45
C ILE A 21 -5.70 -13.09 -15.63
N LYS A 22 -6.45 -13.80 -14.77
CA LYS A 22 -7.47 -13.18 -13.91
C LYS A 22 -6.90 -12.96 -12.52
N SER A 23 -7.17 -11.78 -11.97
CA SER A 23 -6.95 -11.48 -10.55
C SER A 23 -8.08 -12.05 -9.70
N GLU A 24 -7.79 -12.31 -8.45
CA GLU A 24 -8.78 -12.47 -7.39
C GLU A 24 -9.60 -11.17 -7.25
N ASP A 25 -10.81 -11.29 -6.69
CA ASP A 25 -11.70 -10.13 -6.49
C ASP A 25 -11.33 -9.32 -5.23
N LYS A 26 -10.66 -9.97 -4.26
CA LYS A 26 -10.32 -9.41 -2.95
C LYS A 26 -8.92 -9.83 -2.52
N ALA A 27 -8.35 -9.09 -1.57
CA ALA A 27 -7.13 -9.44 -0.84
C ALA A 27 -5.90 -9.70 -1.72
N PHE A 28 -5.84 -9.12 -2.91
CA PHE A 28 -4.79 -9.38 -3.89
C PHE A 28 -3.69 -8.31 -3.92
N ARG A 29 -3.93 -7.15 -3.29
CA ARG A 29 -3.09 -5.98 -3.48
C ARG A 29 -2.11 -5.79 -2.34
N ASN A 30 -0.82 -5.94 -2.62
CA ASN A 30 0.27 -5.79 -1.66
C ASN A 30 0.85 -4.36 -1.58
N ARG A 31 0.39 -3.44 -2.42
CA ARG A 31 0.79 -2.04 -2.36
C ARG A 31 -0.40 -1.13 -2.52
N ALA A 32 -0.59 -0.19 -1.59
CA ALA A 32 -1.67 0.79 -1.63
C ALA A 32 -1.26 2.07 -0.91
N GLU A 33 -1.77 3.20 -1.39
CA GLU A 33 -1.67 4.50 -0.73
C GLU A 33 -3.08 5.01 -0.44
N PHE A 34 -3.30 5.50 0.77
CA PHE A 34 -4.54 6.11 1.20
C PHE A 34 -4.25 7.52 1.70
N ARG A 35 -5.07 8.48 1.29
CA ARG A 35 -5.05 9.81 1.87
C ARG A 35 -5.60 9.77 3.29
N ILE A 36 -5.15 10.71 4.12
CA ILE A 36 -5.76 10.97 5.43
C ILE A 36 -6.74 12.13 5.29
N TRP A 37 -7.96 11.89 5.71
CA TRP A 37 -9.01 12.87 5.80
C TRP A 37 -9.15 13.34 7.25
N TRP A 38 -9.40 14.62 7.41
CA TRP A 38 -9.55 15.30 8.70
C TRP A 38 -10.96 15.85 8.79
N GLU A 39 -11.71 15.39 9.77
CA GLU A 39 -13.03 15.91 10.07
C GLU A 39 -12.99 16.63 11.40
N ASN A 40 -13.55 17.85 11.44
CA ASN A 40 -13.64 18.62 12.67
C ASN A 40 -15.10 18.61 13.14
N ASP A 41 -15.31 18.34 14.44
CA ASP A 41 -16.61 18.48 15.06
C ASP A 41 -16.92 19.96 15.44
N GLU A 42 -18.15 20.22 15.86
CA GLU A 42 -18.60 21.55 16.28
C GLU A 42 -17.86 22.06 17.53
N ASN A 43 -17.21 21.18 18.29
CA ASN A 43 -16.48 21.51 19.52
C ASN A 43 -14.97 21.75 19.25
N GLY A 44 -14.53 21.61 18.00
CA GLY A 44 -13.14 21.78 17.60
C GLY A 44 -12.26 20.55 17.83
N ASN A 45 -12.84 19.38 18.19
CA ASN A 45 -12.12 18.12 18.13
C ASN A 45 -12.05 17.66 16.68
N HIS A 46 -10.98 16.97 16.35
CA HIS A 46 -10.85 16.38 15.01
C HIS A 46 -10.65 14.87 15.10
N THR A 47 -11.07 14.20 14.04
CA THR A 47 -10.82 12.78 13.81
C THR A 47 -10.10 12.63 12.48
N ILE A 48 -9.30 11.58 12.36
CA ILE A 48 -8.64 11.21 11.13
C ILE A 48 -9.16 9.86 10.62
N SER A 49 -9.33 9.76 9.31
CA SER A 49 -9.72 8.53 8.64
C SER A 49 -8.91 8.32 7.37
N TYR A 50 -8.79 7.07 6.91
CA TYR A 50 -8.35 6.84 5.54
C TYR A 50 -9.43 7.30 4.58
N ALA A 51 -9.01 7.84 3.43
CA ALA A 51 -9.94 8.33 2.44
C ALA A 51 -9.57 7.89 1.02
N MET A 52 -10.62 7.63 0.26
CA MET A 52 -10.58 7.40 -1.19
C MET A 52 -11.54 8.36 -1.88
N ASN A 53 -11.39 8.52 -3.18
CA ASN A 53 -12.40 9.20 -3.99
C ASN A 53 -13.33 8.17 -4.63
N ASP A 54 -14.62 8.41 -4.57
CA ASP A 54 -15.60 7.68 -5.36
C ASP A 54 -15.49 8.05 -6.86
N PHE A 55 -16.35 7.47 -7.69
CA PHE A 55 -16.38 7.75 -9.12
C PHE A 55 -16.70 9.23 -9.45
N ASN A 56 -17.46 9.90 -8.59
CA ASN A 56 -17.83 11.32 -8.73
C ASN A 56 -16.82 12.26 -8.07
N LYS A 57 -15.69 11.73 -7.55
CA LYS A 57 -14.65 12.44 -6.81
C LYS A 57 -15.09 12.94 -5.42
N ASN A 58 -16.19 12.41 -4.88
CA ASN A 58 -16.52 12.63 -3.50
C ASN A 58 -15.56 11.85 -2.61
N ILE A 59 -15.30 12.39 -1.42
CA ILE A 59 -14.48 11.71 -0.42
C ILE A 59 -15.30 10.60 0.20
N LEU A 60 -14.71 9.41 0.22
CA LEU A 60 -15.23 8.23 0.87
C LEU A 60 -14.25 7.84 1.98
N GLU A 61 -14.69 8.01 3.23
CA GLU A 61 -13.93 7.56 4.38
C GLU A 61 -14.04 6.05 4.51
N ILE A 62 -12.92 5.41 4.85
CA ILE A 62 -12.83 3.96 4.97
C ILE A 62 -11.99 3.57 6.19
N ASP A 63 -12.39 2.51 6.88
CA ASP A 63 -11.61 1.91 7.97
C ASP A 63 -10.65 0.85 7.47
N SER A 64 -11.01 0.19 6.38
CA SER A 64 -10.23 -0.85 5.71
C SER A 64 -10.57 -0.94 4.23
N CYS A 65 -9.75 -1.66 3.46
CA CYS A 65 -9.94 -1.84 2.02
C CYS A 65 -9.90 -3.32 1.65
N GLN A 66 -10.99 -3.87 1.14
CA GLN A 66 -11.12 -5.31 0.84
C GLN A 66 -10.16 -5.82 -0.26
N ILE A 67 -9.61 -4.95 -1.10
CA ILE A 67 -8.69 -5.37 -2.17
C ILE A 67 -7.23 -5.48 -1.71
N VAL A 68 -6.84 -4.84 -0.61
CA VAL A 68 -5.47 -4.97 -0.08
C VAL A 68 -5.29 -6.32 0.63
N SER A 69 -4.04 -6.75 0.75
CA SER A 69 -3.71 -8.03 1.40
C SER A 69 -4.21 -8.09 2.85
N PRO A 70 -4.48 -9.30 3.38
CA PRO A 70 -5.02 -9.46 4.74
C PRO A 70 -4.18 -8.76 5.80
N HIS A 71 -2.86 -8.84 5.70
CA HIS A 71 -1.95 -8.17 6.64
C HIS A 71 -2.12 -6.64 6.63
N ILE A 72 -2.27 -6.02 5.45
CA ILE A 72 -2.55 -4.58 5.37
C ILE A 72 -3.92 -4.27 5.98
N GLN A 73 -4.96 -5.07 5.69
CA GLN A 73 -6.30 -4.88 6.26
C GLN A 73 -6.31 -4.91 7.79
N GLU A 74 -5.53 -5.81 8.38
CA GLU A 74 -5.39 -5.94 9.84
C GLU A 74 -4.67 -4.74 10.46
N VAL A 75 -3.62 -4.26 9.80
CA VAL A 75 -2.78 -3.16 10.31
C VAL A 75 -3.46 -1.80 10.18
N MET A 76 -4.25 -1.56 9.13
CA MET A 76 -4.85 -0.25 8.85
C MET A 76 -5.58 0.37 10.06
N PRO A 77 -6.59 -0.27 10.68
CA PRO A 77 -7.33 0.35 11.78
C PRO A 77 -6.46 0.55 13.02
N LYS A 78 -5.62 -0.42 13.36
CA LYS A 78 -4.73 -0.35 14.52
C LYS A 78 -3.69 0.76 14.39
N LEU A 79 -3.14 0.93 13.20
CA LEU A 79 -2.17 1.97 12.90
C LEU A 79 -2.80 3.36 13.07
N LEU A 80 -3.98 3.56 12.49
CA LEU A 80 -4.68 4.84 12.55
C LEU A 80 -5.09 5.21 14.00
N GLU A 81 -5.58 4.24 14.76
CA GLU A 81 -5.92 4.40 16.18
C GLU A 81 -4.70 4.85 17.02
N LEU A 82 -3.52 4.27 16.76
CA LEU A 82 -2.30 4.65 17.49
C LEU A 82 -1.78 6.01 17.06
N ILE A 83 -1.86 6.34 15.79
CA ILE A 83 -1.46 7.65 15.26
C ILE A 83 -2.35 8.75 15.84
N SER A 84 -3.67 8.57 15.90
CA SER A 84 -4.61 9.57 16.41
C SER A 84 -4.45 9.89 17.91
N LYS A 85 -3.76 9.04 18.68
CA LYS A 85 -3.46 9.28 20.09
C LYS A 85 -2.23 10.16 20.32
N GLU A 86 -1.40 10.35 19.30
CA GLU A 86 -0.13 11.03 19.40
C GLU A 86 -0.10 12.23 18.42
N LYS A 87 -0.29 13.42 18.96
CA LYS A 87 -0.34 14.65 18.15
C LYS A 87 0.86 14.81 17.20
N GLU A 88 2.05 14.38 17.63
CA GLU A 88 3.25 14.47 16.81
C GLU A 88 3.24 13.50 15.61
N LEU A 89 2.55 12.36 15.71
CA LEU A 89 2.35 11.43 14.59
C LEU A 89 1.22 11.86 13.68
N GLU A 90 0.19 12.48 14.24
CA GLU A 90 -1.01 12.90 13.53
C GLU A 90 -0.81 14.21 12.75
N ASP A 91 -0.13 15.21 13.34
CA ASP A 91 -0.04 16.58 12.79
C ASP A 91 0.44 16.62 11.35
N LYS A 92 -0.43 17.11 10.45
CA LYS A 92 -0.21 17.21 9.00
C LYS A 92 0.18 15.90 8.31
N LEU A 93 -0.23 14.77 8.87
CA LEU A 93 -0.20 13.51 8.16
C LEU A 93 -1.13 13.62 6.94
N PHE A 94 -0.57 13.40 5.74
CA PHE A 94 -1.27 13.61 4.48
C PHE A 94 -1.74 12.31 3.84
N ALA A 95 -0.88 11.28 3.88
CA ALA A 95 -1.17 9.97 3.30
C ALA A 95 -0.36 8.88 4.00
N VAL A 96 -0.82 7.65 3.87
CA VAL A 96 -0.16 6.43 4.33
C VAL A 96 -0.03 5.48 3.16
N GLU A 97 1.21 5.13 2.80
CA GLU A 97 1.51 4.11 1.80
C GLU A 97 1.89 2.81 2.50
N PHE A 98 1.29 1.70 2.05
CA PHE A 98 1.58 0.35 2.50
C PHE A 98 2.30 -0.41 1.39
N LEU A 99 3.38 -1.08 1.73
CA LEU A 99 4.11 -2.00 0.87
C LEU A 99 4.28 -3.32 1.63
N GLY A 100 3.50 -4.32 1.25
CA GLY A 100 3.51 -5.66 1.83
C GLY A 100 4.14 -6.69 0.91
N SER A 101 4.48 -7.86 1.47
CA SER A 101 5.03 -9.00 0.75
C SER A 101 4.27 -10.30 1.07
N THR A 102 4.58 -11.37 0.33
CA THR A 102 4.06 -12.72 0.59
C THR A 102 4.66 -13.36 1.85
N THR A 103 5.74 -12.80 2.38
CA THR A 103 6.39 -13.25 3.63
C THR A 103 5.82 -12.57 4.87
N ASN A 104 4.71 -11.81 4.75
CA ASN A 104 4.13 -10.96 5.78
C ASN A 104 5.07 -9.84 6.26
N ASP A 105 6.09 -9.50 5.50
CA ASP A 105 6.87 -8.29 5.76
C ASP A 105 6.09 -7.07 5.28
N LEU A 106 5.99 -6.04 6.11
CA LEU A 106 5.19 -4.84 5.84
C LEU A 106 5.95 -3.57 6.17
N LEU A 107 6.07 -2.72 5.17
CA LEU A 107 6.65 -1.40 5.31
C LEU A 107 5.55 -0.35 5.10
N VAL A 108 5.48 0.60 6.02
CA VAL A 108 4.51 1.69 5.99
C VAL A 108 5.24 3.02 5.89
N THR A 109 4.91 3.80 4.86
CA THR A 109 5.42 5.15 4.69
C THR A 109 4.36 6.16 5.11
N LEU A 110 4.65 6.91 6.17
CA LEU A 110 3.84 8.03 6.65
C LEU A 110 4.29 9.31 5.95
N ILE A 111 3.39 9.92 5.16
CA ILE A 111 3.68 11.08 4.31
C ILE A 111 3.11 12.35 4.94
N TYR A 112 3.97 13.35 5.16
CA TYR A 112 3.63 14.57 5.90
C TYR A 112 3.80 15.84 5.09
N HIS A 113 2.99 16.85 5.40
CA HIS A 113 3.15 18.22 4.91
C HIS A 113 3.88 19.13 5.94
N ARG A 114 4.77 18.57 6.76
CA ARG A 114 5.65 19.29 7.70
C ARG A 114 7.01 18.60 7.80
N LYS A 115 7.96 19.26 8.43
CA LYS A 115 9.25 18.64 8.78
C LYS A 115 9.07 17.66 9.93
N LEU A 116 9.81 16.57 9.89
CA LEU A 116 9.88 15.54 10.93
C LEU A 116 11.11 15.79 11.79
N GLY A 117 10.92 15.82 13.11
CA GLY A 117 11.97 16.04 14.10
C GLY A 117 12.21 14.82 14.97
N GLU A 118 13.03 15.00 16.02
CA GLU A 118 13.39 13.92 16.94
C GLU A 118 12.19 13.34 17.69
N ALA A 119 11.24 14.19 18.11
CA ALA A 119 10.02 13.73 18.78
C ALA A 119 9.21 12.77 17.89
N TRP A 120 9.13 13.05 16.59
CA TRP A 120 8.50 12.13 15.63
C TRP A 120 9.27 10.80 15.56
N ASN A 121 10.60 10.83 15.49
CA ASN A 121 11.43 9.61 15.42
C ASN A 121 11.20 8.68 16.63
N ILE A 122 11.13 9.26 17.83
CA ILE A 122 10.89 8.50 19.07
C ILE A 122 9.53 7.79 19.00
N LEU A 123 8.46 8.54 18.69
CA LEU A 123 7.12 7.98 18.62
C LEU A 123 6.92 7.00 17.46
N ALA A 124 7.55 7.27 16.31
CA ALA A 124 7.52 6.35 15.18
C ALA A 124 8.20 5.02 15.50
N LYS A 125 9.28 5.02 16.28
CA LYS A 125 9.95 3.80 16.76
C LYS A 125 9.06 2.99 17.71
N GLU A 126 8.36 3.66 18.60
CA GLU A 126 7.37 2.99 19.46
C GLU A 126 6.21 2.41 18.65
N LEU A 127 5.70 3.16 17.67
CA LEU A 127 4.63 2.74 16.78
C LEU A 127 5.05 1.49 15.98
N GLU A 128 6.25 1.50 15.39
CA GLU A 128 6.84 0.38 14.66
C GLU A 128 6.83 -0.90 15.52
N SER A 129 7.28 -0.81 16.79
CA SER A 129 7.29 -1.94 17.72
C SER A 129 5.89 -2.42 18.11
N LYS A 130 4.93 -1.49 18.35
CA LYS A 130 3.55 -1.82 18.76
C LYS A 130 2.75 -2.52 17.66
N VAL A 131 3.03 -2.22 16.39
CA VAL A 131 2.29 -2.76 15.24
C VAL A 131 3.06 -3.89 14.56
N ASN A 132 4.34 -4.06 14.85
CA ASN A 132 5.25 -5.02 14.22
C ASN A 132 5.35 -4.84 12.70
N ILE A 133 5.69 -3.62 12.28
CA ILE A 133 5.86 -3.21 10.88
C ILE A 133 7.13 -2.37 10.77
N LYS A 134 7.62 -2.11 9.56
CA LYS A 134 8.68 -1.14 9.30
C LYS A 134 8.07 0.23 9.00
N ILE A 135 8.65 1.31 9.53
CA ILE A 135 8.11 2.66 9.36
C ILE A 135 9.13 3.60 8.72
N ILE A 136 8.64 4.35 7.74
CA ILE A 136 9.34 5.47 7.13
C ILE A 136 8.48 6.72 7.25
N GLY A 137 9.09 7.84 7.61
CA GLY A 137 8.50 9.17 7.50
C GLY A 137 8.99 9.90 6.26
N ARG A 138 8.09 10.41 5.46
CA ARG A 138 8.40 11.27 4.31
C ARG A 138 7.80 12.65 4.46
N SER A 139 8.58 13.64 4.10
CA SER A 139 8.12 15.01 3.91
C SER A 139 8.92 15.66 2.79
N ARG A 140 8.65 16.93 2.47
CA ARG A 140 9.36 17.62 1.39
C ARG A 140 10.88 17.60 1.62
N LYS A 141 11.62 16.92 0.74
CA LYS A 141 13.08 16.74 0.78
C LYS A 141 13.61 16.03 2.04
N GLN A 142 12.77 15.26 2.73
CA GLN A 142 13.17 14.53 3.93
C GLN A 142 12.63 13.10 3.88
N LYS A 143 13.49 12.12 4.22
CA LYS A 143 13.16 10.72 4.44
C LYS A 143 13.77 10.31 5.78
N GLN A 144 12.94 9.86 6.72
CA GLN A 144 13.34 9.31 8.01
C GLN A 144 13.05 7.81 7.99
N ILE A 145 14.08 7.01 8.13
CA ILE A 145 13.99 5.54 8.20
C ILE A 145 14.10 5.16 9.66
N ILE A 146 13.13 4.43 10.20
CA ILE A 146 13.16 4.02 11.60
C ILE A 146 14.04 2.79 11.78
N SER A 147 13.73 1.67 11.15
CA SER A 147 14.56 0.46 11.16
C SER A 147 15.17 0.19 9.79
N GLU A 148 14.35 -0.06 8.80
CA GLU A 148 14.75 -0.46 7.45
C GLU A 148 13.86 0.20 6.38
N ASP A 149 14.38 0.35 5.15
CA ASP A 149 13.61 0.79 3.99
C ASP A 149 13.47 -0.31 2.92
N LEU A 150 13.66 -1.54 3.31
CA LEU A 150 13.55 -2.75 2.48
C LEU A 150 12.51 -3.70 3.05
N ILE A 151 11.80 -4.41 2.19
CA ILE A 151 11.02 -5.59 2.55
C ILE A 151 11.50 -6.80 1.76
N SER A 152 11.43 -7.98 2.40
CA SER A 152 11.74 -9.25 1.77
C SER A 152 10.51 -9.82 1.09
N GLU A 153 10.66 -10.28 -0.14
CA GLU A 153 9.63 -10.94 -0.93
C GLU A 153 10.12 -12.29 -1.41
N LYS A 154 9.23 -13.29 -1.41
CA LYS A 154 9.51 -14.62 -1.91
C LYS A 154 8.48 -15.03 -2.94
N LEU A 155 8.88 -15.22 -4.17
CA LEU A 155 8.01 -15.68 -5.27
C LEU A 155 8.33 -17.13 -5.62
N ASN A 156 7.30 -17.98 -5.68
CA ASN A 156 7.41 -19.32 -6.22
C ASN A 156 7.00 -19.29 -7.71
N ILE A 157 7.96 -19.51 -8.61
CA ILE A 157 7.75 -19.44 -10.06
C ILE A 157 8.18 -20.79 -10.64
N ASN A 158 7.28 -21.49 -11.34
CA ASN A 158 7.51 -22.84 -11.88
C ASN A 158 8.12 -23.81 -10.83
N ASN A 159 7.57 -23.82 -9.62
CA ASN A 159 8.04 -24.63 -8.46
C ASN A 159 9.47 -24.31 -7.98
N LYS A 160 9.98 -23.16 -8.30
CA LYS A 160 11.27 -22.69 -7.81
C LYS A 160 11.10 -21.39 -7.04
N ASP A 161 11.70 -21.31 -5.86
CA ASP A 161 11.66 -20.14 -5.00
C ASP A 161 12.70 -19.10 -5.42
N TYR A 162 12.25 -17.84 -5.52
CA TYR A 162 13.10 -16.68 -5.78
C TYR A 162 12.89 -15.67 -4.65
N ASN A 163 13.98 -15.19 -4.08
CA ASN A 163 13.97 -14.17 -3.04
C ASN A 163 14.35 -12.81 -3.65
N PHE A 164 13.58 -11.80 -3.29
CA PHE A 164 13.77 -10.41 -3.70
C PHE A 164 13.76 -9.50 -2.49
N GLU A 165 14.38 -8.35 -2.63
CA GLU A 165 14.22 -7.23 -1.71
C GLU A 165 13.62 -6.05 -2.48
N TYR A 166 12.55 -5.47 -1.93
CA TYR A 166 11.92 -4.28 -2.49
C TYR A 166 12.25 -3.08 -1.62
N GLN A 167 12.87 -2.09 -2.24
CA GLN A 167 13.15 -0.83 -1.58
C GLN A 167 11.92 0.08 -1.63
N GLU A 168 11.69 0.79 -0.53
CA GLU A 168 10.65 1.81 -0.45
C GLU A 168 10.83 2.86 -1.57
N GLY A 169 9.71 3.21 -2.23
CA GLY A 169 9.70 4.10 -3.39
C GLY A 169 10.05 3.41 -4.72
N GLY A 170 10.58 2.18 -4.70
CA GLY A 170 10.78 1.37 -5.92
C GLY A 170 9.45 0.88 -6.50
N PHE A 171 9.42 0.60 -7.79
CA PHE A 171 8.23 0.00 -8.42
C PHE A 171 8.11 -1.49 -8.05
N THR A 172 6.90 -1.90 -7.67
CA THR A 172 6.54 -3.31 -7.49
C THR A 172 5.18 -3.58 -8.14
N GLN A 173 4.97 -4.80 -8.62
CA GLN A 173 3.65 -5.23 -9.09
C GLN A 173 2.73 -5.40 -7.88
N PRO A 174 1.62 -4.65 -7.79
CA PRO A 174 0.78 -4.67 -6.59
C PRO A 174 -0.01 -5.97 -6.42
N ASN A 175 -0.23 -6.75 -7.46
CA ASN A 175 -0.83 -8.09 -7.39
C ASN A 175 0.24 -9.15 -7.64
N THR A 176 0.75 -9.74 -6.57
CA THR A 176 1.84 -10.70 -6.62
C THR A 176 1.44 -11.99 -7.36
N ASN A 177 0.22 -12.50 -7.18
CA ASN A 177 -0.23 -13.71 -7.85
C ASN A 177 -0.34 -13.54 -9.37
N VAL A 178 -0.87 -12.40 -9.82
CA VAL A 178 -0.90 -12.08 -11.26
C VAL A 178 0.52 -11.88 -11.79
N ASN A 179 1.42 -11.27 -11.02
CA ASN A 179 2.82 -11.11 -11.40
C ASN A 179 3.51 -12.46 -11.61
N ILE A 180 3.35 -13.40 -10.70
CA ILE A 180 3.87 -14.77 -10.84
C ILE A 180 3.37 -15.42 -12.14
N GLN A 181 2.05 -15.39 -12.37
CA GLN A 181 1.43 -15.97 -13.58
C GLN A 181 1.93 -15.31 -14.87
N MET A 182 2.15 -13.99 -14.87
CA MET A 182 2.74 -13.29 -16.02
C MET A 182 4.17 -13.74 -16.28
N ILE A 183 4.99 -13.89 -15.25
CA ILE A 183 6.36 -14.37 -15.37
C ILE A 183 6.40 -15.81 -15.90
N GLU A 184 5.58 -16.69 -15.31
CA GLU A 184 5.46 -18.08 -15.75
C GLU A 184 5.02 -18.18 -17.22
N TRP A 185 4.05 -17.36 -17.62
CA TRP A 185 3.62 -17.30 -19.00
C TRP A 185 4.76 -16.91 -19.95
N VAL A 186 5.55 -15.89 -19.61
CA VAL A 186 6.71 -15.46 -20.42
C VAL A 186 7.78 -16.56 -20.48
N LEU A 187 8.02 -17.30 -19.40
CA LEU A 187 9.05 -18.34 -19.36
C LEU A 187 8.65 -19.61 -20.16
N ASN A 188 7.36 -19.84 -20.34
CA ASN A 188 6.81 -21.05 -20.95
C ASN A 188 6.41 -20.84 -22.44
N ASN A 189 6.51 -19.62 -22.98
CA ASN A 189 6.22 -19.27 -24.38
C ASN A 189 7.41 -18.57 -25.05
#